data_9b2d526f6a4798c6a320ed1b55c8b030
#
_entry.id   9b2d526f6a4798c6a320ed1b55c8b030
#
_cell.length_a   1.000
_cell.length_b   1.000
_cell.length_c   1.000
_cell.angle_alpha   90.00
_cell.angle_beta   90.00
_cell.angle_gamma   90.00
#
_symmetry.space_group_name_H-M   'P 1'
#
loop_
_entity.id
_entity.type
_entity.pdbx_description
1 polymer ?
#
loop_
_entity_poly.entity_id
_entity_poly.type
_entity_poly.pdbx_seq_one_letter_code
_entity_poly.pdbx_strand_id
1 'polypeptide(L)'
;MLLAIDVGNSNNVIGLFSRGKLLTHWRIRTEWTRTPDEYWVLIKEFILLNDVEVEIIDEIVIACVVPPLVPILKEMSRKYFSCDPLIIGPGIKTGISILYKNPAEVGADRIVNSVAAYEKYGCLLYTS
;
A
#
# COMPACT_ATOMS: atom_id res chain seq x y z
N MET A 1 -1.81 8.02 -10.62
CA MET A 1 -0.68 7.57 -9.76
C MET A 1 -1.19 6.60 -8.70
N LEU A 2 -0.44 5.57 -8.41
CA LEU A 2 -0.84 4.52 -7.48
C LEU A 2 -0.09 4.67 -6.16
N LEU A 3 -0.82 4.61 -5.05
CA LEU A 3 -0.26 4.55 -3.71
C LEU A 3 -0.35 3.11 -3.23
N ALA A 4 0.78 2.53 -2.89
CA ALA A 4 0.84 1.16 -2.37
C ALA A 4 1.29 1.19 -0.91
N ILE A 5 0.59 0.44 -0.06
CA ILE A 5 0.90 0.35 1.36
C ILE A 5 1.06 -1.13 1.71
N ASP A 6 2.24 -1.48 2.20
CA ASP A 6 2.52 -2.84 2.66
C ASP A 6 2.65 -2.81 4.18
N VAL A 7 1.67 -3.40 4.86
CA VAL A 7 1.57 -3.36 6.31
C VAL A 7 2.10 -4.66 6.90
N GLY A 8 3.29 -4.58 7.47
CA GLY A 8 3.89 -5.68 8.20
C GLY A 8 3.70 -5.52 9.71
N ASN A 9 4.14 -6.52 10.47
CA ASN A 9 3.99 -6.50 11.92
C ASN A 9 4.80 -5.38 12.60
N SER A 10 5.93 -5.04 12.03
CA SER A 10 6.84 -4.04 12.61
C SER A 10 6.87 -2.73 11.84
N ASN A 11 6.75 -2.80 10.52
CA ASN A 11 6.88 -1.64 9.67
C ASN A 11 5.84 -1.64 8.56
N ASN A 12 5.45 -0.44 8.16
CA ASN A 12 4.65 -0.21 6.97
C ASN A 12 5.56 0.41 5.91
N VAL A 13 5.57 -0.16 4.73
CA VAL A 13 6.30 0.42 3.59
C VAL A 13 5.28 1.02 2.66
N ILE A 14 5.49 2.28 2.29
CA ILE A 14 4.57 3.03 1.46
C ILE A 14 5.32 3.47 0.21
N GLY A 15 4.73 3.26 -0.95
CA GLY A 15 5.36 3.60 -2.21
C GLY A 15 4.42 4.32 -3.15
N LEU A 16 4.98 5.19 -3.97
CA LEU A 16 4.26 5.85 -5.04
C LEU A 16 4.73 5.31 -6.38
N PHE A 17 3.77 4.90 -7.20
CA PHE A 17 4.04 4.34 -8.51
C PHE A 17 3.39 5.18 -9.59
N SER A 18 4.11 5.39 -10.68
CA SER A 18 3.59 6.02 -11.88
C SER A 18 3.94 5.12 -13.07
N ARG A 19 2.92 4.71 -13.82
CA ARG A 19 3.09 3.87 -15.00
C ARG A 19 3.92 2.60 -14.72
N GLY A 20 3.64 1.96 -13.59
CA GLY A 20 4.32 0.74 -13.20
C GLY A 20 5.71 0.91 -12.62
N LYS A 21 6.17 2.15 -12.47
CA LYS A 21 7.51 2.42 -11.92
C LYS A 21 7.41 3.02 -10.53
N LEU A 22 8.22 2.48 -9.61
CA LEU A 22 8.33 3.03 -8.26
C LEU A 22 9.08 4.36 -8.31
N LEU A 23 8.40 5.45 -7.97
CA LEU A 23 8.99 6.77 -7.92
C LEU A 23 9.72 7.03 -6.63
N THR A 24 9.11 6.67 -5.51
CA THR A 24 9.65 6.88 -4.19
C THR A 24 8.96 5.94 -3.21
N HIS A 25 9.62 5.69 -2.11
CA HIS A 25 9.03 4.91 -1.02
C HIS A 25 9.58 5.38 0.31
N TRP A 26 8.84 5.08 1.36
CA TRP A 26 9.25 5.41 2.73
C TRP A 26 8.68 4.37 3.68
N ARG A 27 9.19 4.38 4.90
CA ARG A 27 8.83 3.41 5.91
C ARG A 27 8.40 4.12 7.17
N ILE A 28 7.31 3.64 7.77
CA ILE A 28 6.89 4.09 9.08
C ILE A 28 6.73 2.87 9.99
N ARG A 29 6.84 3.08 11.29
CA ARG A 29 6.64 2.00 12.25
C ARG A 29 5.18 1.61 12.30
N THR A 30 4.90 0.32 12.41
CA THR A 30 3.53 -0.16 12.58
C THR A 30 3.08 0.12 14.00
N GLU A 31 2.04 0.93 14.13
CA GLU A 31 1.43 1.27 15.41
C GLU A 31 -0.05 0.89 15.35
N TRP A 32 -0.47 -0.05 16.20
CA TRP A 32 -1.81 -0.61 16.15
C TRP A 32 -2.88 0.36 16.61
N THR A 33 -2.50 1.41 17.34
CA THR A 33 -3.41 2.41 17.88
C THR A 33 -3.54 3.65 17.01
N ARG A 34 -2.87 3.67 15.86
CA ARG A 34 -2.90 4.83 14.97
C ARG A 34 -4.28 4.98 14.33
N THR A 35 -4.79 6.21 14.33
CA THR A 35 -6.09 6.50 13.71
C THR A 35 -5.95 6.70 12.20
N PRO A 36 -7.07 6.64 11.44
CA PRO A 36 -7.02 6.97 10.00
C PRO A 36 -6.45 8.37 9.75
N ASP A 37 -6.79 9.33 10.59
CA ASP A 37 -6.31 10.70 10.44
C ASP A 37 -4.80 10.81 10.64
N GLU A 38 -4.25 10.04 11.57
CA GLU A 38 -2.80 9.99 11.80
C GLU A 38 -2.07 9.39 10.60
N TYR A 39 -2.61 8.32 10.02
CA TYR A 39 -2.06 7.76 8.79
C TYR A 39 -2.08 8.78 7.66
N TRP A 40 -3.17 9.51 7.53
CA TRP A 40 -3.29 10.55 6.51
C TRP A 40 -2.22 11.62 6.66
N VAL A 41 -2.01 12.12 7.87
CA VAL A 41 -1.02 13.18 8.13
C VAL A 41 0.38 12.71 7.72
N LEU A 42 0.75 11.49 8.13
CA LEU A 42 2.06 10.93 7.80
C LEU A 42 2.23 10.75 6.29
N ILE A 43 1.25 10.15 5.64
CA ILE A 43 1.32 9.88 4.21
C ILE A 43 1.33 11.18 3.42
N LYS A 44 0.49 12.14 3.79
CA LYS A 44 0.43 13.45 3.15
C LYS A 44 1.78 14.16 3.21
N GLU A 45 2.41 14.16 4.37
CA GLU A 45 3.71 14.82 4.54
C GLU A 45 4.76 14.22 3.60
N PHE A 46 4.82 12.88 3.51
CA PHE A 46 5.77 12.24 2.62
C PHE A 46 5.47 12.51 1.16
N ILE A 47 4.21 12.53 0.77
CA ILE A 47 3.80 12.84 -0.61
C ILE A 47 4.24 14.25 -0.97
N LEU A 48 3.99 15.22 -0.10
CA LEU A 48 4.33 16.63 -0.35
C LEU A 48 5.85 16.84 -0.38
N LEU A 49 6.61 16.10 0.42
CA LEU A 49 8.07 16.17 0.41
C LEU A 49 8.67 15.73 -0.93
N ASN A 50 7.93 14.95 -1.70
CA ASN A 50 8.37 14.48 -3.00
C ASN A 50 7.75 15.29 -4.15
N ASP A 51 7.22 16.47 -3.87
CA ASP A 51 6.64 17.38 -4.84
C ASP A 51 5.48 16.74 -5.64
N VAL A 52 4.74 15.86 -5.01
CA VAL A 52 3.59 15.18 -5.61
C VAL A 52 2.30 15.76 -5.02
N GLU A 53 1.32 15.99 -5.87
CA GLU A 53 0.01 16.44 -5.43
C GLU A 53 -0.85 15.25 -5.04
N VAL A 54 -1.53 15.35 -3.90
CA VAL A 54 -2.38 14.28 -3.38
C VAL A 54 -3.48 13.92 -4.38
N GLU A 55 -3.99 14.89 -5.10
CA GLU A 55 -5.11 14.74 -6.03
C GLU A 55 -4.82 13.82 -7.22
N ILE A 56 -3.55 13.62 -7.55
CA ILE A 56 -3.20 12.75 -8.68
C ILE A 56 -3.18 11.26 -8.29
N ILE A 57 -3.33 10.96 -7.01
CA ILE A 57 -3.42 9.58 -6.55
C ILE A 57 -4.86 9.11 -6.77
N ASP A 58 -5.04 8.17 -7.67
CA ASP A 58 -6.34 7.66 -8.07
C ASP A 58 -6.54 6.17 -7.75
N GLU A 59 -5.49 5.48 -7.36
CA GLU A 59 -5.55 4.08 -6.98
C GLU A 59 -4.75 3.83 -5.73
N ILE A 60 -5.29 2.98 -4.85
CA ILE A 60 -4.62 2.58 -3.60
C ILE A 60 -4.67 1.06 -3.48
N VAL A 61 -3.51 0.46 -3.24
CA VAL A 61 -3.38 -0.98 -2.98
C VAL A 61 -2.79 -1.16 -1.59
N ILE A 62 -3.41 -2.02 -0.80
CA ILE A 62 -2.97 -2.28 0.57
C ILE A 62 -2.75 -3.78 0.74
N ALA A 63 -1.50 -4.17 0.98
CA ALA A 63 -1.15 -5.53 1.37
C ALA A 63 -0.97 -5.54 2.89
N CYS A 64 -1.77 -6.30 3.60
CA CYS A 64 -1.80 -6.21 5.06
C CYS A 64 -1.79 -7.59 5.71
N VAL A 65 -0.85 -7.80 6.64
CA VAL A 65 -0.79 -8.99 7.47
C VAL A 65 -1.23 -8.71 8.92
N VAL A 66 -1.76 -7.51 9.16
CA VAL A 66 -2.28 -7.08 10.46
C VAL A 66 -3.76 -6.75 10.30
N PRO A 67 -4.65 -7.73 10.44
CA PRO A 67 -6.08 -7.54 10.13
C PRO A 67 -6.75 -6.34 10.80
N PRO A 68 -6.46 -6.01 12.07
CA PRO A 68 -7.09 -4.85 12.70
C PRO A 68 -6.80 -3.51 12.04
N LEU A 69 -5.73 -3.41 11.23
CA LEU A 69 -5.39 -2.17 10.55
C LEU A 69 -6.10 -2.00 9.22
N VAL A 70 -6.71 -3.05 8.68
CA VAL A 70 -7.43 -2.98 7.41
C VAL A 70 -8.56 -1.94 7.44
N PRO A 71 -9.49 -1.96 8.40
CA PRO A 71 -10.55 -0.96 8.43
C PRO A 71 -10.03 0.47 8.64
N ILE A 72 -8.93 0.62 9.37
CA ILE A 72 -8.29 1.92 9.59
C ILE A 72 -7.81 2.51 8.28
N LEU A 73 -7.08 1.70 7.50
CA LEU A 73 -6.54 2.13 6.22
C LEU A 73 -7.62 2.33 5.17
N LYS A 74 -8.69 1.52 5.20
CA LYS A 74 -9.83 1.72 4.31
C LYS A 74 -10.50 3.05 4.57
N GLU A 75 -10.73 3.39 5.84
CA GLU A 75 -11.35 4.65 6.20
C GLU A 75 -10.47 5.83 5.77
N MET A 76 -9.17 5.75 6.01
CA MET A 76 -8.23 6.77 5.58
C MET A 76 -8.29 6.97 4.06
N SER A 77 -8.29 5.89 3.29
CA SER A 77 -8.32 5.95 1.84
C SER A 77 -9.60 6.60 1.32
N ARG A 78 -10.74 6.22 1.87
CA ARG A 78 -12.04 6.76 1.45
C ARG A 78 -12.21 8.21 1.86
N LYS A 79 -11.78 8.55 3.07
CA LYS A 79 -11.98 9.88 3.64
C LYS A 79 -11.10 10.93 2.97
N TYR A 80 -9.84 10.61 2.73
CA TYR A 80 -8.86 11.61 2.29
C TYR A 80 -8.48 11.52 0.83
N PHE A 81 -8.57 10.35 0.23
CA PHE A 81 -8.24 10.16 -1.18
C PHE A 81 -9.48 9.94 -2.05
N SER A 82 -10.64 9.81 -1.44
CA SER A 82 -11.89 9.49 -2.15
C SER A 82 -11.73 8.24 -3.01
N CYS A 83 -10.96 7.30 -2.54
CA CYS A 83 -10.59 6.09 -3.27
C CYS A 83 -10.88 4.86 -2.42
N ASP A 84 -11.49 3.86 -3.04
CA ASP A 84 -11.75 2.58 -2.40
C ASP A 84 -10.54 1.68 -2.63
N PRO A 85 -9.76 1.34 -1.60
CA PRO A 85 -8.52 0.61 -1.82
C PRO A 85 -8.76 -0.85 -2.15
N LEU A 86 -7.86 -1.43 -2.95
CA LEU A 86 -7.80 -2.87 -3.14
C LEU A 86 -7.01 -3.46 -1.99
N ILE A 87 -7.61 -4.37 -1.26
CA ILE A 87 -6.95 -5.03 -0.13
C ILE A 87 -6.46 -6.40 -0.57
N ILE A 88 -5.18 -6.65 -0.36
CA ILE A 88 -4.56 -7.94 -0.59
C ILE A 88 -4.18 -8.50 0.78
N GLY A 89 -4.85 -9.56 1.18
CA GLY A 89 -4.61 -10.19 2.47
C GLY A 89 -3.91 -11.51 2.34
N PRO A 90 -3.52 -12.10 3.49
CA PRO A 90 -2.84 -13.39 3.51
C PRO A 90 -3.68 -14.53 2.93
N GLY A 91 -5.00 -14.36 2.86
CA GLY A 91 -5.88 -15.37 2.28
C GLY A 91 -6.00 -15.32 0.78
N ILE A 92 -5.51 -14.27 0.14
CA ILE A 92 -5.51 -14.16 -1.31
C ILE A 92 -4.23 -14.78 -1.82
N LYS A 93 -4.34 -15.92 -2.47
CA LYS A 93 -3.19 -16.59 -3.06
C LYS A 93 -2.78 -15.90 -4.34
N THR A 94 -2.19 -14.75 -4.20
CA THR A 94 -1.51 -14.07 -5.28
C THR A 94 -0.07 -14.58 -5.27
N GLY A 95 0.67 -14.34 -6.31
CA GLY A 95 2.08 -14.69 -6.34
C GLY A 95 2.93 -13.96 -5.29
N ILE A 96 2.33 -13.04 -4.55
CA ILE A 96 3.03 -12.21 -3.55
C ILE A 96 3.66 -13.09 -2.46
N SER A 97 2.90 -14.03 -1.89
CA SER A 97 3.43 -14.87 -0.82
C SER A 97 4.54 -15.80 -1.30
N ILE A 98 4.55 -16.14 -2.59
CA ILE A 98 5.58 -16.97 -3.18
C ILE A 98 6.86 -16.17 -3.42
N LEU A 99 6.73 -14.88 -3.64
CA LEU A 99 7.87 -14.00 -3.89
C LEU A 99 8.67 -13.71 -2.61
N TYR A 100 8.07 -13.94 -1.44
CA TYR A 100 8.72 -13.71 -0.15
C TYR A 100 9.37 -14.97 0.38
N LYS A 101 10.47 -15.35 -0.22
CA LYS A 101 11.26 -16.47 0.28
C LYS A 101 12.24 -16.05 1.38
N ASN A 102 12.52 -14.78 1.49
CA ASN A 102 13.47 -14.25 2.45
C ASN A 102 12.86 -13.08 3.22
N PRO A 103 12.45 -13.29 4.48
CA PRO A 103 11.85 -12.21 5.27
C PRO A 103 12.76 -11.01 5.51
N ALA A 104 14.06 -11.15 5.28
CA ALA A 104 15.01 -10.04 5.42
C ALA A 104 14.95 -9.07 4.24
N GLU A 105 14.40 -9.48 3.11
CA GLU A 105 14.24 -8.62 1.95
C GLU A 105 12.92 -7.87 2.02
N VAL A 106 12.80 -7.02 3.04
CA VAL A 106 11.62 -6.21 3.23
C VAL A 106 11.89 -4.79 2.74
N GLY A 107 10.84 -4.08 2.37
CA GLY A 107 10.95 -2.70 1.95
C GLY A 107 10.55 -2.51 0.50
N ALA A 108 11.40 -1.80 -0.28
CA ALA A 108 11.07 -1.44 -1.65
C ALA A 108 10.76 -2.65 -2.53
N ASP A 109 11.54 -3.73 -2.42
CA ASP A 109 11.30 -4.94 -3.21
C ASP A 109 9.95 -5.56 -2.93
N ARG A 110 9.54 -5.55 -1.68
CA ARG A 110 8.26 -6.09 -1.25
C ARG A 110 7.10 -5.29 -1.84
N ILE A 111 7.20 -3.98 -1.80
CA ILE A 111 6.12 -3.15 -2.32
C ILE A 111 6.06 -3.22 -3.85
N VAL A 112 7.21 -3.31 -4.52
CA VAL A 112 7.27 -3.51 -5.97
C VAL A 112 6.60 -4.82 -6.36
N ASN A 113 6.89 -5.90 -5.62
CA ASN A 113 6.27 -7.19 -5.88
C ASN A 113 4.77 -7.16 -5.66
N SER A 114 4.30 -6.44 -4.65
CA SER A 114 2.87 -6.28 -4.38
C SER A 114 2.16 -5.57 -5.54
N VAL A 115 2.76 -4.52 -6.07
CA VAL A 115 2.20 -3.77 -7.19
C VAL A 115 2.25 -4.60 -8.48
N ALA A 116 3.34 -5.31 -8.72
CA ALA A 116 3.44 -6.19 -9.88
C ALA A 116 2.36 -7.26 -9.85
N ALA A 117 2.12 -7.85 -8.70
CA ALA A 117 1.04 -8.83 -8.54
C ALA A 117 -0.33 -8.19 -8.76
N TYR A 118 -0.54 -6.98 -8.25
CA TYR A 118 -1.78 -6.24 -8.48
C TYR A 118 -2.01 -6.00 -9.97
N GLU A 119 -1.03 -5.50 -10.68
CA GLU A 119 -1.15 -5.23 -12.11
C GLU A 119 -1.43 -6.50 -12.90
N LYS A 120 -0.79 -7.61 -12.52
CA LYS A 120 -0.95 -8.88 -13.20
C LYS A 120 -2.30 -9.54 -12.90
N TYR A 121 -2.70 -9.56 -11.64
CA TYR A 121 -3.92 -10.27 -11.19
C TYR A 121 -5.10 -9.36 -10.96
N GLY A 122 -4.87 -8.08 -10.75
CA GLY A 122 -5.94 -7.10 -10.57
C GLY A 122 -6.83 -6.99 -11.80
N CYS A 123 -6.24 -7.02 -12.98
CA CYS A 123 -6.99 -7.01 -14.22
C CYS A 123 -7.88 -8.25 -14.35
N LEU A 124 -7.41 -9.40 -13.88
CA LEU A 124 -8.19 -10.63 -13.88
C LEU A 124 -9.34 -10.57 -12.89
N LEU A 125 -9.14 -9.92 -11.76
CA LEU A 125 -10.20 -9.73 -10.76
C LEU A 125 -11.30 -8.80 -11.25
N TYR A 126 -10.95 -7.81 -12.05
CA TYR A 126 -11.92 -6.87 -12.61
C TYR A 126 -12.64 -7.43 -13.84
N THR A 127 -12.02 -8.36 -14.55
CA THR A 127 -12.60 -8.94 -15.75
C THR A 127 -13.34 -10.25 -15.50
N SER A 128 -13.14 -10.83 -14.35
CA SER A 128 -13.83 -12.05 -13.95
C SER A 128 -14.99 -11.72 -13.02
#